data_0676dba2067f38f80502c42fc7a413a7
#
_entry.id   0676dba2067f38f80502c42fc7a413a7
#
_cell.length_a   1.000
_cell.length_b   1.000
_cell.length_c   1.000
_cell.angle_alpha   90.00
_cell.angle_beta   90.00
_cell.angle_gamma   90.00
#
_symmetry.space_group_name_H-M   'P 1'
#
loop_
_entity.id
_entity.type
_entity.pdbx_description
1 polymer ?
#
loop_
_entity_poly.entity_id
_entity_poly.type
_entity_poly.pdbx_seq_one_letter_code
_entity_poly.pdbx_strand_id
1 'polypeptide(L)'
;MVDVRKIRLILELRESGIVNPQVLSAIEKIPRENFVPKAFRNQSYENIALPIAEEQTISQPIVVALMTEALEIEKSNKVLEIGTGSGYQTSILSILSRRVYTIERIKSLLVTAENNFKKLKLTNIVTKHGDGNL
;
A
#
# COMPACT_ATOMS: atom_id res chain seq x y z
N MET A 1 11.11 -1.82 18.56
CA MET A 1 10.12 -2.74 19.18
C MET A 1 9.21 -3.28 18.09
N VAL A 2 8.98 -4.58 18.09
CA VAL A 2 8.15 -5.24 17.07
C VAL A 2 6.67 -5.12 17.49
N ASP A 3 5.83 -4.69 16.56
CA ASP A 3 4.39 -4.60 16.80
C ASP A 3 3.77 -6.00 16.63
N VAL A 4 3.25 -6.55 17.73
CA VAL A 4 2.65 -7.90 17.77
C VAL A 4 1.46 -8.01 16.79
N ARG A 5 0.71 -6.91 16.62
CA ARG A 5 -0.43 -6.89 15.68
C ARG A 5 0.03 -7.10 14.24
N LYS A 6 1.16 -6.51 13.89
CA LYS A 6 1.76 -6.65 12.55
C LYS A 6 2.21 -8.11 12.32
N ILE A 7 2.85 -8.72 13.31
CA ILE A 7 3.27 -10.12 13.23
C ILE A 7 2.05 -11.02 13.02
N ARG A 8 0.97 -10.78 13.78
CA ARG A 8 -0.26 -11.56 13.65
C ARG A 8 -0.84 -11.44 12.25
N LEU A 9 -0.85 -10.23 11.68
CA LEU A 9 -1.33 -10.03 10.32
C LEU A 9 -0.49 -10.81 9.30
N ILE A 10 0.84 -10.76 9.42
CA ILE A 10 1.74 -11.49 8.51
C ILE A 10 1.46 -13.00 8.58
N LEU A 11 1.28 -13.55 9.79
CA LEU A 11 0.96 -14.96 9.96
C LEU A 11 -0.39 -15.30 9.31
N GLU A 12 -1.38 -14.44 9.48
CA GLU A 12 -2.71 -14.61 8.88
C GLU A 12 -2.64 -14.62 7.35
N LEU A 13 -1.84 -13.73 6.76
CA LEU A 13 -1.64 -13.69 5.31
C LEU A 13 -0.97 -14.98 4.80
N ARG A 14 0.01 -15.50 5.54
CA ARG A 14 0.66 -16.77 5.20
C ARG A 14 -0.33 -17.93 5.25
N GLU A 15 -1.15 -18.00 6.28
CA GLU A 15 -2.18 -19.02 6.41
C GLU A 15 -3.21 -18.93 5.29
N SER A 16 -3.45 -17.73 4.76
CA SER A 16 -4.37 -17.48 3.65
C SER A 16 -3.76 -17.81 2.28
N GLY A 17 -2.49 -18.23 2.24
CA GLY A 17 -1.86 -18.70 1.00
C GLY A 17 -0.83 -17.76 0.38
N ILE A 18 -0.49 -16.65 1.02
CA ILE A 18 0.57 -15.77 0.53
C ILE A 18 1.92 -16.43 0.84
N VAL A 19 2.66 -16.80 -0.20
CA VAL A 19 3.92 -17.53 -0.06
C VAL A 19 5.15 -16.73 -0.47
N ASN A 20 4.97 -15.63 -1.22
CA ASN A 20 6.11 -14.84 -1.70
C ASN A 20 6.74 -14.05 -0.53
N PRO A 21 8.00 -14.38 -0.14
CA PRO A 21 8.64 -13.73 1.00
C PRO A 21 8.91 -12.23 0.79
N GLN A 22 9.12 -11.80 -0.46
CA GLN A 22 9.33 -10.38 -0.74
C GLN A 22 8.05 -9.57 -0.51
N VAL A 23 6.91 -10.13 -0.91
CA VAL A 23 5.61 -9.48 -0.68
C VAL A 23 5.34 -9.34 0.82
N LEU A 24 5.53 -10.43 1.57
CA LEU A 24 5.35 -10.41 3.03
C LEU A 24 6.30 -9.44 3.71
N SER A 25 7.56 -9.40 3.27
CA SER A 25 8.57 -8.48 3.79
C SER A 25 8.21 -7.03 3.52
N ALA A 26 7.69 -6.72 2.34
CA ALA A 26 7.25 -5.36 1.99
C ALA A 26 6.08 -4.92 2.88
N ILE A 27 5.11 -5.80 3.10
CA ILE A 27 3.98 -5.51 3.98
C ILE A 27 4.45 -5.29 5.42
N GLU A 28 5.44 -6.05 5.88
CA GLU A 28 6.01 -5.87 7.19
C GLU A 28 6.72 -4.52 7.34
N LYS A 29 7.43 -4.07 6.30
CA LYS A 29 8.20 -2.83 6.32
C LYS A 29 7.35 -1.57 6.25
N ILE A 30 6.22 -1.61 5.55
CA ILE A 30 5.38 -0.42 5.38
C ILE A 30 4.39 -0.31 6.54
N PRO A 31 4.46 0.77 7.34
CA PRO A 31 3.57 0.93 8.48
C PRO A 31 2.16 1.34 8.01
N ARG A 32 1.25 0.38 8.03
CA ARG A 32 -0.12 0.60 7.52
C ARG A 32 -0.85 1.71 8.30
N GLU A 33 -0.53 1.90 9.58
CA GLU A 33 -1.13 2.95 10.40
C GLU A 33 -0.90 4.36 9.84
N ASN A 34 0.16 4.56 9.06
CA ASN A 34 0.42 5.86 8.43
C ASN A 34 -0.58 6.20 7.31
N PHE A 35 -1.31 5.21 6.84
CA PHE A 35 -2.25 5.35 5.70
C PHE A 35 -3.70 5.30 6.15
N VAL A 36 -3.95 5.18 7.44
CA VAL A 36 -5.28 5.04 8.01
C VAL A 36 -5.63 6.29 8.80
N PRO A 37 -6.85 6.83 8.67
CA PRO A 37 -7.28 7.97 9.48
C PRO A 37 -7.15 7.67 10.97
N LYS A 38 -6.87 8.71 11.77
CA LYS A 38 -6.61 8.58 13.20
C LYS A 38 -7.71 7.78 13.93
N ALA A 39 -8.96 7.96 13.56
CA ALA A 39 -10.10 7.27 14.18
C ALA A 39 -10.05 5.75 14.03
N PHE A 40 -9.35 5.24 13.02
CA PHE A 40 -9.29 3.82 12.69
C PHE A 40 -7.91 3.19 12.91
N ARG A 41 -6.95 3.94 13.46
CA ARG A 41 -5.57 3.45 13.62
C ARG A 41 -5.44 2.18 14.45
N ASN A 42 -6.32 2.00 15.44
CA ASN A 42 -6.30 0.78 16.25
C ASN A 42 -6.62 -0.46 15.44
N GLN A 43 -7.24 -0.31 14.26
CA GLN A 43 -7.62 -1.40 13.38
C GLN A 43 -6.64 -1.58 12.19
N SER A 44 -5.53 -0.85 12.20
CA SER A 44 -4.60 -0.79 11.06
C SER A 44 -4.05 -2.15 10.64
N TYR A 45 -3.88 -3.07 11.57
CA TYR A 45 -3.34 -4.40 11.30
C TYR A 45 -4.36 -5.52 11.34
N GLU A 46 -5.65 -5.17 11.37
CA GLU A 46 -6.72 -6.14 11.14
C GLU A 46 -6.85 -6.37 9.63
N ASN A 47 -7.20 -7.60 9.26
CA ASN A 47 -7.33 -7.97 7.85
C ASN A 47 -8.69 -7.55 7.29
N ILE A 48 -8.94 -6.24 7.30
CA ILE A 48 -10.19 -5.62 6.83
C ILE A 48 -9.88 -4.37 6.02
N ALA A 49 -10.81 -4.00 5.14
CA ALA A 49 -10.81 -2.68 4.50
C ALA A 49 -11.20 -1.63 5.54
N LEU A 50 -10.67 -0.44 5.41
CA LEU A 50 -10.98 0.68 6.31
C LEU A 50 -11.32 1.93 5.48
N PRO A 51 -12.17 2.82 6.00
CA PRO A 51 -12.47 4.06 5.29
C PRO A 51 -11.29 5.02 5.33
N ILE A 52 -11.12 5.77 4.25
CA ILE A 52 -10.23 6.93 4.17
C ILE A 52 -11.06 8.14 3.73
N ALA A 53 -10.42 9.28 3.49
CA ALA A 53 -11.13 10.48 3.04
C ALA A 53 -11.82 10.27 1.70
N GLU A 54 -12.71 11.18 1.34
CA GLU A 54 -13.39 11.24 0.03
C GLU A 54 -14.21 9.99 -0.28
N GLU A 55 -14.81 9.38 0.74
CA GLU A 55 -15.65 8.16 0.59
C GLU A 55 -14.92 6.98 -0.05
N GLN A 56 -13.60 6.98 0.04
CA GLN A 56 -12.77 5.90 -0.47
C GLN A 56 -12.38 4.96 0.65
N THR A 57 -11.69 3.88 0.32
CA THR A 57 -11.20 2.90 1.30
C THR A 57 -9.74 2.55 1.04
N ILE A 58 -9.05 2.16 2.11
CA ILE A 58 -7.81 1.40 1.99
C ILE A 58 -8.19 -0.07 1.90
N SER A 59 -7.68 -0.77 0.89
CA SER A 59 -8.04 -2.16 0.65
C SER A 59 -7.61 -3.08 1.79
N GLN A 60 -8.36 -4.16 1.97
CA GLN A 60 -8.06 -5.21 2.94
C GLN A 60 -6.65 -5.77 2.67
N PRO A 61 -5.84 -6.01 3.70
CA PRO A 61 -4.47 -6.50 3.52
C PRO A 61 -4.32 -7.75 2.65
N ILE A 62 -5.21 -8.74 2.80
CA ILE A 62 -5.13 -9.95 1.95
C ILE A 62 -5.32 -9.62 0.47
N VAL A 63 -6.17 -8.64 0.15
CA VAL A 63 -6.38 -8.21 -1.24
C VAL A 63 -5.11 -7.57 -1.80
N VAL A 64 -4.50 -6.68 -1.02
CA VAL A 64 -3.23 -6.05 -1.39
C VAL A 64 -2.16 -7.12 -1.65
N ALA A 65 -2.04 -8.08 -0.74
CA ALA A 65 -1.06 -9.16 -0.84
C ALA A 65 -1.28 -10.03 -2.08
N LEU A 66 -2.53 -10.46 -2.32
CA LEU A 66 -2.88 -11.29 -3.47
C LEU A 66 -2.61 -10.59 -4.79
N MET A 67 -3.01 -9.34 -4.91
CA MET A 67 -2.81 -8.57 -6.14
C MET A 67 -1.33 -8.33 -6.40
N THR A 68 -0.57 -8.01 -5.36
CA THR A 68 0.87 -7.79 -5.46
C THR A 68 1.60 -9.07 -5.85
N GLU A 69 1.25 -10.19 -5.21
CA GLU A 69 1.85 -11.50 -5.53
C GLU A 69 1.56 -11.91 -6.97
N ALA A 70 0.33 -11.66 -7.43
CA ALA A 70 -0.09 -12.01 -8.80
C ALA A 70 0.66 -11.23 -9.89
N LEU A 71 1.16 -10.04 -9.56
CA LEU A 71 1.94 -9.24 -10.51
C LEU A 71 3.32 -9.81 -10.79
N GLU A 72 3.84 -10.68 -9.92
CA GLU A 72 5.17 -11.26 -10.06
C GLU A 72 6.25 -10.19 -10.30
N ILE A 73 6.26 -9.17 -9.44
CA ILE A 73 7.15 -8.01 -9.60
C ILE A 73 8.60 -8.38 -9.35
N GLU A 74 9.47 -7.96 -10.27
CA GLU A 74 10.92 -8.04 -10.10
C GLU A 74 11.50 -6.66 -9.85
N LYS A 75 12.67 -6.58 -9.20
CA LYS A 75 13.32 -5.33 -8.83
C LYS A 75 13.60 -4.39 -10.01
N SER A 76 13.76 -4.93 -11.20
CA SER A 76 14.00 -4.14 -12.41
C SER A 76 12.73 -3.58 -13.05
N ASN A 77 11.57 -4.03 -12.59
CA ASN A 77 10.28 -3.64 -13.18
C ASN A 77 9.89 -2.20 -12.83
N LYS A 78 9.15 -1.59 -13.75
CA LYS A 78 8.40 -0.36 -13.53
C LYS A 78 6.93 -0.76 -13.45
N VAL A 79 6.20 -0.18 -12.50
CA VAL A 79 4.80 -0.51 -12.26
C VAL A 79 3.95 0.73 -12.47
N LEU A 80 2.82 0.57 -13.15
CA LEU A 80 1.79 1.60 -13.27
C LEU A 80 0.61 1.22 -12.39
N GLU A 81 0.23 2.14 -11.52
CA GLU A 81 -0.95 1.98 -10.65
C GLU A 81 -1.99 3.03 -11.00
N ILE A 82 -3.24 2.60 -11.16
CA ILE A 82 -4.38 3.49 -11.33
C ILE A 82 -5.18 3.49 -10.02
N GLY A 83 -5.29 4.67 -9.40
CA GLY A 83 -5.95 4.81 -8.10
C GLY A 83 -4.98 4.74 -6.94
N THR A 84 -4.26 5.83 -6.69
CA THR A 84 -3.28 5.93 -5.59
C THR A 84 -3.95 5.77 -4.22
N GLY A 85 -5.12 6.35 -4.04
CA GLY A 85 -5.84 6.34 -2.77
C GLY A 85 -5.01 6.91 -1.64
N SER A 86 -4.85 6.15 -0.56
CA SER A 86 -4.01 6.53 0.57
C SER A 86 -2.51 6.48 0.26
N GLY A 87 -2.13 5.71 -0.76
CA GLY A 87 -0.74 5.43 -1.10
C GLY A 87 -0.19 4.14 -0.48
N TYR A 88 -1.00 3.37 0.23
CA TYR A 88 -0.52 2.15 0.89
C TYR A 88 -0.03 1.11 -0.13
N GLN A 89 -0.87 0.74 -1.11
CA GLN A 89 -0.48 -0.19 -2.17
C GLN A 89 0.72 0.34 -2.95
N THR A 90 0.73 1.65 -3.26
CA THR A 90 1.85 2.30 -3.95
C THR A 90 3.15 2.10 -3.20
N SER A 91 3.12 2.27 -1.88
CA SER A 91 4.30 2.11 -1.01
C SER A 91 4.81 0.68 -1.02
N ILE A 92 3.91 -0.30 -0.96
CA ILE A 92 4.27 -1.72 -1.08
C ILE A 92 4.96 -1.98 -2.43
N LEU A 93 4.36 -1.51 -3.52
CA LEU A 93 4.91 -1.67 -4.86
C LEU A 93 6.30 -1.03 -4.99
N SER A 94 6.52 0.11 -4.34
CA SER A 94 7.79 0.83 -4.41
C SER A 94 8.96 0.05 -3.79
N ILE A 95 8.68 -0.77 -2.78
CA ILE A 95 9.69 -1.64 -2.15
C ILE A 95 10.12 -2.75 -3.11
N LEU A 96 9.19 -3.23 -3.94
CA LEU A 96 9.37 -4.43 -4.76
C LEU A 96 9.87 -4.14 -6.18
N SER A 97 9.75 -2.90 -6.65
CA SER A 97 10.04 -2.53 -8.02
C SER A 97 11.11 -1.46 -8.12
N ARG A 98 11.55 -1.18 -9.33
CA ARG A 98 12.49 -0.10 -9.60
C ARG A 98 11.81 1.26 -9.46
N ARG A 99 10.58 1.38 -9.96
CA ARG A 99 9.83 2.63 -9.94
C ARG A 99 8.33 2.36 -10.06
N VAL A 100 7.54 3.17 -9.36
CA VAL A 100 6.08 3.13 -9.46
C VAL A 100 5.59 4.46 -10.04
N TYR A 101 4.73 4.37 -11.05
CA TYR A 101 3.97 5.50 -11.58
C TYR A 101 2.54 5.33 -11.11
N THR A 102 2.01 6.29 -10.38
CA THR A 102 0.66 6.18 -9.81
C THR A 102 -0.18 7.39 -10.18
N ILE A 103 -1.45 7.13 -10.52
CA ILE A 103 -2.39 8.15 -10.98
C ILE A 103 -3.58 8.16 -10.03
N GLU A 104 -3.97 9.38 -9.60
CA GLU A 104 -5.13 9.58 -8.73
C GLU A 104 -6.00 10.71 -9.26
N ARG A 105 -7.31 10.48 -9.38
CA ARG A 105 -8.22 11.51 -9.87
C ARG A 105 -8.66 12.50 -8.78
N ILE A 106 -8.54 12.13 -7.51
CA ILE A 106 -8.93 13.00 -6.38
C ILE A 106 -7.68 13.68 -5.83
N LYS A 107 -7.56 14.99 -6.11
CA LYS A 107 -6.36 15.77 -5.79
C LYS A 107 -5.99 15.72 -4.31
N SER A 108 -6.97 15.84 -3.42
CA SER A 108 -6.72 15.84 -1.97
C SER A 108 -6.12 14.50 -1.49
N LEU A 109 -6.57 13.38 -2.05
CA LEU A 109 -6.00 12.06 -1.75
C LEU A 109 -4.56 11.98 -2.22
N LEU A 110 -4.28 12.48 -3.42
CA LEU A 110 -2.93 12.46 -3.96
C LEU A 110 -1.95 13.24 -3.09
N VAL A 111 -2.36 14.42 -2.62
CA VAL A 111 -1.53 15.24 -1.70
C VAL A 111 -1.23 14.49 -0.41
N THR A 112 -2.25 13.85 0.17
CA THR A 112 -2.08 13.05 1.40
C THR A 112 -1.12 11.88 1.15
N ALA A 113 -1.28 11.18 0.03
CA ALA A 113 -0.38 10.07 -0.34
C ALA A 113 1.06 10.55 -0.51
N GLU A 114 1.27 11.67 -1.21
CA GLU A 114 2.60 12.24 -1.39
C GLU A 114 3.26 12.58 -0.06
N ASN A 115 2.50 13.11 0.90
CA ASN A 115 3.01 13.38 2.24
C ASN A 115 3.43 12.09 2.95
N ASN A 116 2.66 11.02 2.78
CA ASN A 116 3.00 9.70 3.34
C ASN A 116 4.31 9.17 2.73
N PHE A 117 4.47 9.30 1.43
CA PHE A 117 5.71 8.86 0.75
C PHE A 117 6.93 9.61 1.27
N LYS A 118 6.80 10.92 1.49
CA LYS A 118 7.90 11.73 2.05
C LYS A 118 8.26 11.29 3.47
N LYS A 119 7.26 11.04 4.32
CA LYS A 119 7.48 10.57 5.69
C LYS A 119 8.25 9.26 5.72
N LEU A 120 7.94 8.36 4.79
CA LEU A 120 8.58 7.05 4.69
C LEU A 120 9.86 7.07 3.85
N LYS A 121 10.23 8.23 3.31
CA LYS A 121 11.44 8.40 2.48
C LYS A 121 11.45 7.50 1.26
N LEU A 122 10.29 7.31 0.64
CA LEU A 122 10.15 6.55 -0.59
C LEU A 122 10.42 7.49 -1.76
N THR A 123 11.49 7.22 -2.54
CA THR A 123 11.99 8.15 -3.55
C THR A 123 11.77 7.70 -4.98
N ASN A 124 11.20 6.51 -5.18
CA ASN A 124 11.00 5.91 -6.51
C ASN A 124 9.54 5.91 -6.97
N ILE A 125 8.74 6.84 -6.45
CA ILE A 125 7.32 6.98 -6.79
C ILE A 125 7.12 8.27 -7.57
N VAL A 126 6.48 8.16 -8.74
CA VAL A 126 6.09 9.30 -9.58
C VAL A 126 4.57 9.39 -9.53
N THR A 127 4.05 10.53 -9.11
CA THR A 127 2.62 10.75 -8.95
C THR A 127 2.06 11.60 -10.08
N LYS A 128 0.80 11.35 -10.45
CA LYS A 128 0.10 12.16 -11.44
C LYS A 128 -1.36 12.32 -11.04
N HIS A 129 -1.87 13.54 -11.09
CA HIS A 129 -3.28 13.83 -10.91
C HIS A 129 -4.01 13.62 -12.25
N GLY A 130 -4.96 12.72 -12.28
CA GLY A 130 -5.72 12.37 -13.48
C GLY A 130 -6.62 11.16 -13.20
N ASP A 131 -7.46 10.80 -14.17
CA ASP A 131 -8.41 9.69 -14.01
C ASP A 131 -7.93 8.36 -14.59
N GLY A 132 -6.73 8.35 -15.19
CA GLY A 132 -6.19 7.14 -15.81
C GLY A 132 -6.69 6.90 -17.23
N ASN A 133 -7.60 7.72 -17.75
CA ASN A 133 -8.01 7.69 -19.13
C ASN A 133 -7.09 8.57 -19.97
N LEU A 134 -6.65 8.05 -21.10
CA LEU A 134 -5.80 8.80 -22.03
C LEU A 134 -6.58 9.27 -23.23
#